data_ce3ae58b240b14bf9ad38ddc7191df2e
#
_entry.id   ce3ae58b240b14bf9ad38ddc7191df2e
#
_cell.length_a   1.000
_cell.length_b   1.000
_cell.length_c   1.000
_cell.angle_alpha   90.00
_cell.angle_beta   90.00
_cell.angle_gamma   90.00
#
_symmetry.space_group_name_H-M   'P 1'
#
loop_
_entity.id
_entity.type
_entity.pdbx_description
1 polymer ?
#
loop_
_entity_poly.entity_id
_entity_poly.type
_entity_poly.pdbx_seq_one_letter_code
_entity_poly.pdbx_strand_id
1 'polypeptide(L)'
;MVNDAIEKISKVDSHVAVTFAGLIADSRTLVERAQIEAQNFWFTYNRKIRVEDVTMSVANLALQFGDDDAKASMSRPFGVAMLFAGVDQDGPRLFHLDPSGTFIDCLAKSIGAASDGAEQTLKEQYHESISLVEAEKIALSILKQVMEEKLTSSNVELVAITPMKDNKGRLTGRFERLSKERLDILIAEL
;
A
#
# COMPACT_ATOMS: atom_id res chain seq x y z
N MET A 1 -20.19 -21.41 1.38
CA MET A 1 -19.34 -20.64 2.29
C MET A 1 -18.73 -19.52 1.45
N VAL A 2 -19.13 -18.29 1.71
CA VAL A 2 -18.49 -17.12 1.10
C VAL A 2 -17.19 -16.96 1.86
N ASN A 3 -16.05 -17.08 1.19
CA ASN A 3 -14.76 -16.72 1.75
C ASN A 3 -14.73 -15.19 1.84
N ASP A 4 -15.14 -14.64 2.98
CA ASP A 4 -14.96 -13.24 3.34
C ASP A 4 -13.49 -12.99 3.74
N ALA A 5 -12.57 -13.36 2.88
CA ALA A 5 -11.20 -12.88 3.00
C ALA A 5 -11.24 -11.37 2.68
N ILE A 6 -11.14 -10.56 3.71
CA ILE A 6 -11.08 -9.10 3.56
C ILE A 6 -9.79 -8.79 2.79
N GLU A 7 -9.94 -8.32 1.56
CA GLU A 7 -8.79 -7.83 0.79
C GLU A 7 -8.17 -6.63 1.51
N LYS A 8 -6.92 -6.78 1.94
CA LYS A 8 -6.16 -5.72 2.63
C LYS A 8 -5.32 -4.88 1.69
N ILE A 9 -5.14 -5.31 0.46
CA ILE A 9 -4.45 -4.55 -0.58
C ILE A 9 -5.47 -4.09 -1.60
N SER A 10 -5.64 -2.78 -1.72
CA SER A 10 -6.57 -2.17 -2.66
C SER A 10 -5.81 -1.46 -3.77
N LYS A 11 -6.34 -1.57 -4.99
CA LYS A 11 -5.83 -0.82 -6.13
C LYS A 11 -6.40 0.60 -6.12
N VAL A 12 -5.54 1.59 -6.07
CA VAL A 12 -5.92 3.01 -6.19
C VAL A 12 -6.02 3.39 -7.67
N ASP A 13 -4.97 3.14 -8.43
CA ASP A 13 -4.90 3.30 -9.90
C ASP A 13 -3.99 2.19 -10.47
N SER A 14 -3.81 2.15 -11.78
CA SER A 14 -2.98 1.16 -12.46
C SER A 14 -1.52 1.13 -11.98
N HIS A 15 -1.03 2.19 -11.36
CA HIS A 15 0.35 2.40 -10.92
C HIS A 15 0.49 2.59 -9.41
N VAL A 16 -0.60 2.58 -8.64
CA VAL A 16 -0.62 2.80 -7.19
C VAL A 16 -1.49 1.77 -6.50
N ALA A 17 -0.95 1.15 -5.47
CA ALA A 17 -1.66 0.30 -4.52
C ALA A 17 -1.61 0.91 -3.12
N VAL A 18 -2.56 0.52 -2.29
CA VAL A 18 -2.59 0.85 -0.87
C VAL A 18 -2.92 -0.39 -0.04
N THR A 19 -2.21 -0.55 1.06
CA THR A 19 -2.57 -1.51 2.10
C THR A 19 -2.77 -0.80 3.43
N PHE A 20 -3.49 -1.43 4.35
CA PHE A 20 -3.86 -0.81 5.62
C PHE A 20 -3.86 -1.80 6.78
N ALA A 21 -3.65 -1.27 7.98
CA ALA A 21 -3.77 -1.98 9.25
C ALA A 21 -4.55 -1.11 10.25
N GLY A 22 -5.57 -1.67 10.90
CA GLY A 22 -6.45 -0.97 11.84
C GLY A 22 -7.93 -1.15 11.52
N LEU A 23 -8.73 -0.10 11.70
CA LEU A 23 -10.18 -0.13 11.52
C LEU A 23 -10.59 -0.19 10.05
N ILE A 24 -11.14 -1.32 9.61
CA ILE A 24 -11.52 -1.59 8.22
C ILE A 24 -12.54 -0.56 7.68
N ALA A 25 -13.49 -0.14 8.50
CA ALA A 25 -14.49 0.84 8.09
C ALA A 25 -13.83 2.18 7.69
N ASP A 26 -12.84 2.62 8.46
CA ASP A 26 -12.10 3.85 8.19
C ASP A 26 -11.25 3.71 6.93
N SER A 27 -10.61 2.56 6.72
CA SER A 27 -9.77 2.33 5.55
C SER A 27 -10.53 2.45 4.23
N ARG A 28 -11.77 1.98 4.17
CA ARG A 28 -12.61 2.09 2.96
C ARG A 28 -12.81 3.54 2.52
N THR A 29 -13.13 4.42 3.45
CA THR A 29 -13.32 5.86 3.18
C THR A 29 -12.02 6.48 2.64
N LEU A 30 -10.87 6.13 3.23
CA LEU A 30 -9.57 6.67 2.80
C LEU A 30 -9.13 6.12 1.45
N VAL A 31 -9.40 4.84 1.18
CA VAL A 31 -9.14 4.22 -0.14
C VAL A 31 -10.00 4.85 -1.23
N GLU A 32 -11.30 5.05 -0.99
CA GLU A 32 -12.19 5.75 -1.92
C GLU A 32 -11.70 7.17 -2.21
N ARG A 33 -11.25 7.90 -1.19
CA ARG A 33 -10.67 9.23 -1.36
C ARG A 33 -9.46 9.19 -2.28
N ALA A 34 -8.55 8.25 -2.07
CA ALA A 34 -7.36 8.07 -2.90
C ALA A 34 -7.73 7.79 -4.37
N GLN A 35 -8.72 6.92 -4.61
CA GLN A 35 -9.21 6.57 -5.95
C GLN A 35 -9.84 7.77 -6.66
N ILE A 36 -10.69 8.53 -5.96
CA ILE A 36 -11.33 9.75 -6.49
C ILE A 36 -10.27 10.78 -6.87
N GLU A 37 -9.29 11.01 -6.02
CA GLU A 37 -8.20 11.96 -6.27
C GLU A 37 -7.38 11.58 -7.50
N ALA A 38 -7.02 10.30 -7.62
CA ALA A 38 -6.28 9.80 -8.77
C ALA A 38 -7.06 9.97 -10.08
N GLN A 39 -8.38 9.73 -10.08
CA GLN A 39 -9.24 9.90 -11.23
C GLN A 39 -9.43 11.38 -11.59
N ASN A 40 -9.69 12.23 -10.61
CA ASN A 40 -9.86 13.67 -10.83
C ASN A 40 -8.59 14.30 -11.40
N PHE A 41 -7.43 13.89 -10.90
CA PHE A 41 -6.15 14.34 -11.41
C PHE A 41 -5.95 13.93 -12.87
N TRP A 42 -6.29 12.69 -13.22
CA TRP A 42 -6.20 12.21 -14.58
C TRP A 42 -7.15 12.98 -15.53
N PHE A 43 -8.39 13.24 -15.11
CA PHE A 43 -9.35 14.02 -15.91
C PHE A 43 -8.87 15.46 -16.14
N THR A 44 -8.23 16.06 -15.15
CA THR A 44 -7.79 17.46 -15.23
C THR A 44 -6.50 17.61 -16.04
N TYR A 45 -5.52 16.70 -15.82
CA TYR A 45 -4.17 16.88 -16.35
C TYR A 45 -3.78 15.86 -17.42
N ASN A 46 -4.62 14.87 -17.72
CA ASN A 46 -4.36 13.78 -18.66
C ASN A 46 -2.99 13.09 -18.44
N ARG A 47 -2.64 12.90 -17.16
CA ARG A 47 -1.45 12.19 -16.69
C ARG A 47 -1.72 11.51 -15.37
N LYS A 48 -0.89 10.51 -15.04
CA LYS A 48 -0.96 9.82 -13.76
C LYS A 48 -0.52 10.75 -12.63
N ILE A 49 -1.21 10.64 -11.50
CA ILE A 49 -0.88 11.36 -10.27
C ILE A 49 0.37 10.77 -9.64
N ARG A 50 1.18 11.56 -8.94
CA ARG A 50 2.31 11.04 -8.16
C ARG A 50 1.80 10.30 -6.92
N VAL A 51 2.57 9.31 -6.47
CA VAL A 51 2.22 8.54 -5.26
C VAL A 51 2.17 9.45 -4.03
N GLU A 52 3.09 10.40 -3.94
CA GLU A 52 3.13 11.43 -2.89
C GLU A 52 1.85 12.28 -2.85
N ASP A 53 1.38 12.76 -4.02
CA ASP A 53 0.21 13.62 -4.11
C ASP A 53 -1.08 12.89 -3.67
N VAL A 54 -1.21 11.61 -4.03
CA VAL A 54 -2.30 10.75 -3.53
C VAL A 54 -2.23 10.61 -2.01
N THR A 55 -1.05 10.29 -1.48
CA THR A 55 -0.84 10.11 -0.04
C THR A 55 -1.16 11.40 0.71
N MET A 56 -0.69 12.54 0.22
CA MET A 56 -0.96 13.85 0.80
C MET A 56 -2.45 14.19 0.80
N SER A 57 -3.19 13.86 -0.27
CA SER A 57 -4.65 14.08 -0.32
C SER A 57 -5.38 13.28 0.76
N VAL A 58 -4.96 12.04 1.00
CA VAL A 58 -5.54 11.19 2.06
C VAL A 58 -5.11 11.69 3.45
N ALA A 59 -3.86 12.10 3.63
CA ALA A 59 -3.36 12.70 4.87
C ALA A 59 -4.14 13.96 5.25
N ASN A 60 -4.39 14.84 4.28
CA ASN A 60 -5.19 16.05 4.50
C ASN A 60 -6.64 15.74 4.92
N LEU A 61 -7.24 14.66 4.39
CA LEU A 61 -8.55 14.22 4.86
C LEU A 61 -8.48 13.72 6.30
N ALA A 62 -7.42 13.00 6.67
CA ALA A 62 -7.23 12.50 8.03
C ALA A 62 -7.07 13.63 9.07
N LEU A 63 -6.57 14.79 8.65
CA LEU A 63 -6.40 15.96 9.52
C LEU A 63 -7.68 16.82 9.69
N GLN A 64 -8.75 16.56 8.93
CA GLN A 64 -9.98 17.36 8.98
C GLN A 64 -10.88 17.09 10.20
N PHE A 65 -10.44 16.24 11.13
CA PHE A 65 -11.18 16.06 12.37
C PHE A 65 -10.93 17.26 13.32
N GLY A 66 -11.99 17.73 13.98
CA GLY A 66 -11.90 18.84 14.94
C GLY A 66 -11.73 20.23 14.31
N ASP A 67 -11.89 20.38 13.00
CA ASP A 67 -11.94 21.65 12.33
C ASP A 67 -13.37 22.20 12.39
N ASP A 68 -13.61 23.18 13.28
CA ASP A 68 -14.94 23.78 13.48
C ASP A 68 -15.45 24.55 12.25
N ASP A 69 -14.57 24.94 11.34
CA ASP A 69 -14.90 25.67 10.11
C ASP A 69 -15.18 24.74 8.91
N ALA A 70 -14.88 23.45 9.02
CA ALA A 70 -15.12 22.50 7.96
C ALA A 70 -16.60 22.05 7.89
N LYS A 71 -17.26 22.27 6.74
CA LYS A 71 -18.65 21.82 6.48
C LYS A 71 -18.86 20.31 6.65
N ALA A 72 -17.81 19.54 6.86
CA ALA A 72 -17.78 18.10 7.12
C ALA A 72 -16.70 17.77 8.18
N SER A 73 -16.79 18.37 9.36
CA SER A 73 -15.92 18.06 10.49
C SER A 73 -16.12 16.58 10.89
N MET A 74 -15.04 15.81 10.93
CA MET A 74 -15.06 14.44 11.41
C MET A 74 -15.02 14.42 12.93
N SER A 75 -15.87 13.60 13.56
CA SER A 75 -16.01 13.55 15.01
C SER A 75 -14.81 12.89 15.73
N ARG A 76 -13.97 12.14 15.01
CA ARG A 76 -12.78 11.47 15.54
C ARG A 76 -11.71 11.25 14.46
N PRO A 77 -10.43 11.09 14.84
CA PRO A 77 -9.37 10.67 13.92
C PRO A 77 -9.65 9.28 13.34
N PHE A 78 -9.07 8.98 12.18
CA PHE A 78 -9.07 7.64 11.62
C PHE A 78 -8.16 6.71 12.44
N GLY A 79 -8.64 5.51 12.75
CA GLY A 79 -7.88 4.49 13.48
C GLY A 79 -7.18 3.51 12.55
N VAL A 80 -6.42 3.99 11.56
CA VAL A 80 -5.80 3.15 10.54
C VAL A 80 -4.44 3.70 10.10
N ALA A 81 -3.45 2.81 10.02
CA ALA A 81 -2.19 3.09 9.35
C ALA A 81 -2.24 2.55 7.92
N MET A 82 -1.62 3.24 6.97
CA MET A 82 -1.66 2.88 5.55
C MET A 82 -0.26 2.90 4.93
N LEU A 83 -0.05 2.02 3.94
CA LEU A 83 1.12 2.07 3.06
C LEU A 83 0.64 2.31 1.63
N PHE A 84 1.14 3.37 1.02
CA PHE A 84 0.93 3.68 -0.39
C PHE A 84 2.18 3.29 -1.16
N ALA A 85 2.06 2.32 -2.06
CA ALA A 85 3.15 1.89 -2.92
C ALA A 85 2.81 2.16 -4.38
N GLY A 86 3.77 2.59 -5.16
CA GLY A 86 3.54 2.85 -6.58
C GLY A 86 4.81 3.14 -7.35
N VAL A 87 4.64 3.28 -8.66
CA VAL A 87 5.69 3.76 -9.56
C VAL A 87 5.13 4.94 -10.35
N ASP A 88 5.71 6.09 -10.17
CA ASP A 88 5.37 7.30 -10.90
C ASP A 88 6.54 7.82 -11.74
N GLN A 89 6.50 9.07 -12.18
CA GLN A 89 7.55 9.68 -12.99
C GLN A 89 8.91 9.76 -12.28
N ASP A 90 8.91 9.75 -10.95
CA ASP A 90 10.10 9.87 -10.10
C ASP A 90 10.66 8.48 -9.70
N GLY A 91 10.00 7.40 -10.14
CA GLY A 91 10.39 6.02 -9.90
C GLY A 91 9.50 5.28 -8.90
N PRO A 92 9.97 4.14 -8.36
CA PRO A 92 9.31 3.42 -7.29
C PRO A 92 9.26 4.25 -6.00
N ARG A 93 8.07 4.33 -5.38
CA ARG A 93 7.85 5.10 -4.14
C ARG A 93 7.01 4.29 -3.16
N LEU A 94 7.33 4.44 -1.88
CA LEU A 94 6.59 3.87 -0.77
C LEU A 94 6.39 4.92 0.30
N PHE A 95 5.13 5.23 0.65
CA PHE A 95 4.79 6.16 1.72
C PHE A 95 4.03 5.44 2.83
N HIS A 96 4.42 5.71 4.06
CA HIS A 96 3.69 5.31 5.25
C HIS A 96 2.89 6.50 5.78
N LEU A 97 1.58 6.32 5.89
CA LEU A 97 0.65 7.27 6.51
C LEU A 97 0.20 6.71 7.85
N ASP A 98 0.46 7.43 8.92
CA ASP A 98 0.03 7.07 10.26
C ASP A 98 -1.37 7.64 10.60
N PRO A 99 -2.01 7.17 11.69
CA PRO A 99 -3.33 7.66 12.10
C PRO A 99 -3.38 9.15 12.44
N SER A 100 -2.25 9.81 12.71
CA SER A 100 -2.17 11.25 12.99
C SER A 100 -2.27 12.12 11.74
N GLY A 101 -2.24 11.51 10.54
CA GLY A 101 -2.18 12.22 9.27
C GLY A 101 -0.77 12.59 8.84
N THR A 102 0.25 12.17 9.59
CA THR A 102 1.65 12.33 9.19
C THR A 102 2.03 11.23 8.20
N PHE A 103 2.70 11.57 7.10
CA PHE A 103 3.22 10.59 6.17
C PHE A 103 4.71 10.78 5.90
N ILE A 104 5.40 9.68 5.69
CA ILE A 104 6.84 9.64 5.44
C ILE A 104 7.16 8.75 4.25
N ASP A 105 8.19 9.13 3.49
CA ASP A 105 8.79 8.30 2.44
C ASP A 105 9.66 7.20 3.06
N CYS A 106 9.50 5.97 2.62
CA CYS A 106 10.17 4.80 3.17
C CYS A 106 10.79 3.96 2.06
N LEU A 107 11.92 3.31 2.35
CA LEU A 107 12.49 2.28 1.48
C LEU A 107 11.83 0.92 1.69
N ALA A 108 11.53 0.61 2.94
CA ALA A 108 10.76 -0.56 3.35
C ALA A 108 10.02 -0.25 4.65
N LYS A 109 8.82 -0.79 4.83
CA LYS A 109 7.99 -0.51 6.02
C LYS A 109 7.04 -1.68 6.30
N SER A 110 6.83 -1.94 7.58
CA SER A 110 5.79 -2.84 8.08
C SER A 110 4.75 -2.07 8.88
N ILE A 111 3.49 -2.50 8.81
CA ILE A 111 2.38 -1.97 9.62
C ILE A 111 1.56 -3.12 10.20
N GLY A 112 0.94 -2.89 11.36
CA GLY A 112 0.08 -3.87 12.04
C GLY A 112 0.70 -4.40 13.33
N ALA A 113 0.10 -5.46 13.89
CA ALA A 113 0.37 -5.92 15.25
C ALA A 113 1.83 -6.37 15.48
N ALA A 114 2.48 -6.98 14.49
CA ALA A 114 3.86 -7.47 14.59
C ALA A 114 4.86 -6.59 13.83
N SER A 115 4.54 -5.33 13.60
CA SER A 115 5.35 -4.43 12.77
C SER A 115 6.78 -4.24 13.27
N ASP A 116 6.99 -4.16 14.57
CA ASP A 116 8.32 -3.89 15.15
C ASP A 116 9.33 -5.01 14.85
N GLY A 117 8.91 -6.26 15.02
CA GLY A 117 9.74 -7.42 14.68
C GLY A 117 9.99 -7.56 13.18
N ALA A 118 8.95 -7.31 12.37
CA ALA A 118 9.06 -7.31 10.92
C ALA A 118 9.99 -6.22 10.41
N GLU A 119 9.96 -5.01 10.99
CA GLU A 119 10.85 -3.91 10.61
C GLU A 119 12.30 -4.17 10.96
N GLN A 120 12.56 -4.85 12.06
CA GLN A 120 13.93 -5.24 12.40
C GLN A 120 14.50 -6.18 11.33
N THR A 121 13.74 -7.19 10.92
CA THR A 121 14.15 -8.12 9.86
C THR A 121 14.28 -7.41 8.51
N LEU A 122 13.36 -6.47 8.19
CA LEU A 122 13.46 -5.66 6.97
C LEU A 122 14.75 -4.85 6.92
N LYS A 123 15.16 -4.22 8.03
CA LYS A 123 16.41 -3.44 8.11
C LYS A 123 17.66 -4.30 7.89
N GLU A 124 17.61 -5.56 8.27
CA GLU A 124 18.73 -6.50 8.11
C GLU A 124 18.82 -7.06 6.68
N GLN A 125 17.68 -7.25 6.01
CA GLN A 125 17.63 -7.94 4.72
C GLN A 125 17.46 -7.00 3.52
N TYR A 126 16.99 -5.78 3.74
CA TYR A 126 16.80 -4.82 2.64
C TYR A 126 18.13 -4.22 2.17
N HIS A 127 18.29 -4.14 0.85
CA HIS A 127 19.37 -3.40 0.19
C HIS A 127 18.86 -2.82 -1.14
N GLU A 128 19.43 -1.69 -1.57
CA GLU A 128 18.95 -0.93 -2.76
C GLU A 128 18.98 -1.71 -4.08
N SER A 129 19.87 -2.71 -4.20
CA SER A 129 20.02 -3.53 -5.40
C SER A 129 19.15 -4.78 -5.41
N ILE A 130 18.18 -4.88 -4.49
CA ILE A 130 17.29 -6.05 -4.38
C ILE A 130 16.46 -6.24 -5.65
N SER A 131 16.40 -7.47 -6.15
CA SER A 131 15.52 -7.82 -7.26
C SER A 131 14.07 -8.00 -6.78
N LEU A 132 13.11 -7.88 -7.71
CA LEU A 132 11.68 -8.09 -7.38
C LEU A 132 11.44 -9.47 -6.75
N VAL A 133 12.05 -10.52 -7.31
CA VAL A 133 11.88 -11.90 -6.81
C VAL A 133 12.45 -12.05 -5.39
N GLU A 134 13.57 -11.43 -5.10
CA GLU A 134 14.15 -11.42 -3.74
C GLU A 134 13.27 -10.64 -2.78
N ALA A 135 12.74 -9.47 -3.18
CA ALA A 135 11.81 -8.69 -2.38
C ALA A 135 10.51 -9.47 -2.06
N GLU A 136 9.96 -10.19 -3.05
CA GLU A 136 8.81 -11.08 -2.84
C GLU A 136 9.11 -12.16 -1.79
N LYS A 137 10.27 -12.82 -1.88
CA LYS A 137 10.70 -13.85 -0.92
C LYS A 137 10.93 -13.28 0.48
N ILE A 138 11.59 -12.14 0.59
CA ILE A 138 11.82 -11.47 1.88
C ILE A 138 10.50 -11.11 2.53
N ALA A 139 9.58 -10.50 1.81
CA ALA A 139 8.26 -10.13 2.33
C ALA A 139 7.48 -11.34 2.85
N LEU A 140 7.45 -12.44 2.09
CA LEU A 140 6.79 -13.68 2.50
C LEU A 140 7.50 -14.37 3.67
N SER A 141 8.84 -14.34 3.70
CA SER A 141 9.65 -14.89 4.81
C SER A 141 9.37 -14.16 6.12
N ILE A 142 9.28 -12.82 6.07
CA ILE A 142 8.94 -12.01 7.25
C ILE A 142 7.51 -12.30 7.71
N LEU A 143 6.55 -12.39 6.80
CA LEU A 143 5.19 -12.77 7.16
C LEU A 143 5.13 -14.15 7.81
N LYS A 144 5.89 -15.13 7.29
CA LYS A 144 5.99 -16.47 7.87
C LYS A 144 6.53 -16.47 9.31
N GLN A 145 7.47 -15.56 9.62
CA GLN A 145 8.03 -15.41 10.96
C GLN A 145 7.08 -14.77 11.97
N VAL A 146 6.25 -13.80 11.53
CA VAL A 146 5.38 -13.03 12.41
C VAL A 146 3.96 -13.56 12.50
N MET A 147 3.54 -14.42 11.57
CA MET A 147 2.22 -15.06 11.62
C MET A 147 2.24 -16.25 12.58
N GLU A 148 1.22 -16.34 13.43
CA GLU A 148 0.99 -17.49 14.30
C GLU A 148 0.50 -18.72 13.50
N GLU A 149 -0.20 -18.46 12.39
CA GLU A 149 -0.74 -19.49 11.50
C GLU A 149 0.24 -19.83 10.37
N LYS A 150 0.11 -21.05 9.84
CA LYS A 150 0.87 -21.44 8.66
C LYS A 150 0.54 -20.56 7.46
N LEU A 151 1.56 -20.03 6.81
CA LEU A 151 1.45 -19.25 5.59
C LEU A 151 0.87 -20.12 4.44
N THR A 152 -0.18 -19.64 3.79
CA THR A 152 -0.83 -20.29 2.67
C THR A 152 -1.29 -19.25 1.65
N SER A 153 -1.49 -19.67 0.40
CA SER A 153 -2.05 -18.78 -0.64
C SER A 153 -3.49 -18.31 -0.40
N SER A 154 -4.16 -18.84 0.62
CA SER A 154 -5.52 -18.44 1.02
C SER A 154 -5.54 -17.36 2.10
N ASN A 155 -4.48 -17.20 2.90
CA ASN A 155 -4.39 -16.23 3.98
C ASN A 155 -3.39 -15.11 3.74
N VAL A 156 -2.74 -15.08 2.57
CA VAL A 156 -1.77 -14.06 2.16
C VAL A 156 -2.13 -13.50 0.79
N GLU A 157 -1.97 -12.20 0.65
CA GLU A 157 -2.02 -11.49 -0.63
C GLU A 157 -0.65 -10.86 -0.90
N LEU A 158 -0.21 -10.88 -2.14
CA LEU A 158 0.98 -10.19 -2.60
C LEU A 158 0.67 -9.43 -3.89
N VAL A 159 1.09 -8.17 -3.90
CA VAL A 159 0.96 -7.28 -5.06
C VAL A 159 2.35 -6.75 -5.41
N ALA A 160 2.69 -6.80 -6.69
CA ALA A 160 3.86 -6.18 -7.26
C ALA A 160 3.45 -4.98 -8.13
N ILE A 161 4.22 -3.90 -8.07
CA ILE A 161 4.07 -2.77 -8.98
C ILE A 161 5.39 -2.59 -9.70
N THR A 162 5.40 -2.98 -10.98
CA THR A 162 6.61 -2.97 -11.81
C THR A 162 6.69 -1.72 -12.66
N PRO A 163 7.89 -1.12 -12.81
CA PRO A 163 8.10 0.01 -13.70
C PRO A 163 7.77 -0.35 -15.16
N MET A 164 7.03 0.51 -15.83
CA MET A 164 6.76 0.42 -17.27
C MET A 164 6.70 1.82 -17.90
N LYS A 165 6.73 1.89 -19.21
CA LYS A 165 6.49 3.15 -19.94
C LYS A 165 5.09 3.16 -20.51
N ASP A 166 4.42 4.31 -20.38
CA ASP A 166 3.12 4.54 -21.01
C ASP A 166 3.28 4.76 -22.55
N ASN A 167 2.16 4.91 -23.24
CA ASN A 167 2.12 5.15 -24.69
C ASN A 167 2.80 6.47 -25.12
N LYS A 168 3.12 7.35 -24.18
CA LYS A 168 3.87 8.60 -24.37
C LYS A 168 5.32 8.50 -23.92
N GLY A 169 5.79 7.29 -23.56
CA GLY A 169 7.16 7.03 -23.11
C GLY A 169 7.45 7.46 -21.67
N ARG A 170 6.46 7.89 -20.90
CA ARG A 170 6.62 8.33 -19.51
C ARG A 170 6.65 7.13 -18.57
N LEU A 171 7.50 7.19 -17.54
CA LEU A 171 7.56 6.17 -16.50
C LEU A 171 6.24 6.11 -15.73
N THR A 172 5.76 4.91 -15.49
CA THR A 172 4.56 4.61 -14.72
C THR A 172 4.66 3.19 -14.15
N GLY A 173 3.69 2.76 -13.35
CA GLY A 173 3.64 1.43 -12.77
C GLY A 173 2.61 0.52 -13.42
N ARG A 174 2.87 -0.77 -13.36
CA ARG A 174 1.90 -1.82 -13.63
C ARG A 174 1.60 -2.57 -12.35
N PHE A 175 0.36 -2.46 -11.89
CA PHE A 175 -0.16 -3.22 -10.76
C PHE A 175 -0.41 -4.67 -11.17
N GLU A 176 0.15 -5.60 -10.43
CA GLU A 176 -0.05 -7.04 -10.61
C GLU A 176 -0.28 -7.71 -9.25
N ARG A 177 -1.46 -8.33 -9.07
CA ARG A 177 -1.75 -9.19 -7.92
C ARG A 177 -1.31 -10.60 -8.29
N LEU A 178 -0.47 -11.22 -7.47
CA LEU A 178 0.00 -12.57 -7.72
C LEU A 178 -1.15 -13.57 -7.60
N SER A 179 -1.16 -14.55 -8.52
CA SER A 179 -2.12 -15.65 -8.46
C SER A 179 -1.79 -16.60 -7.30
N LYS A 180 -2.81 -17.37 -6.86
CA LYS A 180 -2.63 -18.35 -5.77
C LYS A 180 -1.59 -19.40 -6.12
N GLU A 181 -1.55 -19.84 -7.37
CA GLU A 181 -0.59 -20.83 -7.86
C GLU A 181 0.85 -20.31 -7.75
N ARG A 182 1.07 -19.03 -8.10
CA ARG A 182 2.38 -18.41 -7.96
C ARG A 182 2.77 -18.19 -6.50
N LEU A 183 1.81 -17.83 -5.65
CA LEU A 183 2.03 -17.72 -4.20
C LEU A 183 2.41 -19.08 -3.60
N ASP A 184 1.74 -20.16 -3.98
CA ASP A 184 2.03 -21.51 -3.50
C ASP A 184 3.47 -21.94 -3.86
N ILE A 185 3.94 -21.61 -5.07
CA ILE A 185 5.32 -21.87 -5.50
C ILE A 185 6.30 -21.10 -4.63
N LEU A 186 6.09 -19.78 -4.44
CA LEU A 186 6.96 -18.94 -3.63
C LEU A 186 7.00 -19.37 -2.16
N ILE A 187 5.84 -19.75 -1.60
CA ILE A 187 5.74 -20.24 -0.22
C ILE A 187 6.46 -21.59 -0.04
N ALA A 188 6.43 -22.45 -1.05
CA ALA A 188 7.12 -23.74 -1.00
C ALA A 188 8.66 -23.62 -1.06
N GLU A 189 9.17 -22.49 -1.59
CA GLU A 189 10.62 -22.19 -1.66
C GLU A 189 11.17 -21.53 -0.38
N LEU A 190 10.30 -21.16 0.57
CA LEU A 190 10.64 -20.56 1.89
C LEU A 190 10.87 -21.63 2.96
#